data_1ce5f10b8b4b80ad75090059c1e7687d
#
_entry.id   1ce5f10b8b4b80ad75090059c1e7687d
#
_cell.length_a   1.000
_cell.length_b   1.000
_cell.length_c   1.000
_cell.angle_alpha   90.00
_cell.angle_beta   90.00
_cell.angle_gamma   90.00
#
_symmetry.space_group_name_H-M   'P 1'
#
loop_
_entity.id
_entity.type
_entity.pdbx_description
1 polymer ?
#
loop_
_entity_poly.entity_id
_entity_poly.type
_entity_poly.pdbx_seq_one_letter_code
_entity_poly.pdbx_strand_id
1 'polypeptide(L)'
;MEQGLTLKVDKSKGFECYVDADFAGGYSDANALDPQSCLSRTGYVITYANCPIIWSSKMQSTISLSTTEAEYVALSSALRDVIFLMELAQEFELHGAPIPKSDKPLITCRTFEDNVGALELANNPKLRPRTKHIAVQFHHFRSYVQRKLITVQHVSTTEQIADIFTKALPRPAFLHLRSKLMGW
;
A
#
# COMPACT_ATOMS: atom_id res chain seq x y z
N MET A 1 14.75 -27.95 2.25
CA MET A 1 14.48 -27.23 3.51
C MET A 1 13.06 -26.75 3.42
N GLU A 2 12.18 -27.21 4.28
CA GLU A 2 10.83 -26.67 4.40
C GLU A 2 10.94 -25.33 5.15
N GLN A 3 10.75 -24.25 4.44
CA GLN A 3 10.77 -22.90 5.01
C GLN A 3 9.32 -22.45 5.15
N GLY A 4 8.85 -22.39 6.39
CA GLY A 4 7.51 -21.91 6.72
C GLY A 4 7.48 -20.39 6.92
N LEU A 5 6.28 -19.83 7.07
CA LEU A 5 6.10 -18.43 7.47
C LEU A 5 6.40 -18.28 8.97
N THR A 6 7.31 -17.38 9.33
CA THR A 6 7.64 -17.08 10.71
C THR A 6 7.05 -15.72 11.09
N LEU A 7 5.96 -15.72 11.86
CA LEU A 7 5.31 -14.50 12.33
C LEU A 7 5.94 -14.05 13.66
N LYS A 8 6.61 -12.91 13.65
CA LYS A 8 7.17 -12.26 14.85
C LYS A 8 6.21 -11.15 15.29
N VAL A 9 5.28 -11.49 16.18
CA VAL A 9 4.30 -10.53 16.69
C VAL A 9 4.99 -9.42 17.48
N ASP A 10 4.72 -8.17 17.10
CA ASP A 10 5.13 -6.97 17.83
C ASP A 10 3.88 -6.17 18.21
N LYS A 11 3.45 -6.30 19.45
CA LYS A 11 2.24 -5.66 19.97
C LYS A 11 2.32 -4.12 20.04
N SER A 12 3.52 -3.54 19.92
CA SER A 12 3.71 -2.08 19.86
C SER A 12 3.33 -1.50 18.49
N LYS A 13 3.25 -2.36 17.46
CA LYS A 13 2.83 -1.98 16.11
C LYS A 13 1.34 -2.23 15.91
N GLY A 14 0.65 -1.22 15.40
CA GLY A 14 -0.74 -1.34 14.92
C GLY A 14 -0.78 -1.80 13.47
N PHE A 15 -1.69 -1.21 12.69
CA PHE A 15 -1.72 -1.44 11.25
C PHE A 15 -0.59 -0.70 10.54
N GLU A 16 0.07 -1.40 9.64
CA GLU A 16 1.02 -0.84 8.67
C GLU A 16 0.63 -1.33 7.28
N CYS A 17 0.74 -0.46 6.27
CA CYS A 17 0.47 -0.79 4.89
C CYS A 17 1.64 -0.34 4.03
N TYR A 18 2.19 -1.24 3.22
CA TYR A 18 3.17 -0.95 2.18
C TYR A 18 2.46 -1.05 0.84
N VAL A 19 2.64 -0.06 -0.03
CA VAL A 19 1.96 -0.01 -1.32
C VAL A 19 2.90 0.46 -2.41
N ASP A 20 2.78 -0.13 -3.59
CA ASP A 20 3.58 0.16 -4.79
C ASP A 20 2.76 -0.07 -6.05
N ALA A 21 3.16 0.57 -7.14
CA ALA A 21 2.64 0.30 -8.47
C ALA A 21 3.76 0.14 -9.50
N ASP A 22 3.67 -0.91 -10.31
CA ASP A 22 4.50 -1.05 -11.52
C ASP A 22 3.80 -0.37 -12.70
N PHE A 23 4.23 0.85 -13.03
CA PHE A 23 3.64 1.67 -14.08
C PHE A 23 3.91 1.07 -15.45
N ALA A 24 2.85 0.55 -16.11
CA ALA A 24 2.90 -0.03 -17.45
C ALA A 24 4.07 -1.03 -17.61
N GLY A 25 4.36 -1.83 -16.58
CA GLY A 25 5.52 -2.73 -16.56
C GLY A 25 5.47 -3.86 -17.59
N GLY A 26 4.29 -4.11 -18.17
CA GLY A 26 4.11 -5.03 -19.29
C GLY A 26 4.31 -4.42 -20.67
N TYR A 27 4.45 -3.09 -20.78
CA TYR A 27 4.56 -2.39 -22.08
C TYR A 27 5.93 -2.59 -22.71
N SER A 28 5.92 -2.90 -24.01
CA SER A 28 7.11 -2.99 -24.86
C SER A 28 6.73 -2.68 -26.31
N ASP A 29 7.71 -2.38 -27.16
CA ASP A 29 7.46 -2.17 -28.59
C ASP A 29 6.79 -3.38 -29.27
N ALA A 30 7.07 -4.58 -28.78
CA ALA A 30 6.52 -5.82 -29.32
C ALA A 30 5.01 -5.97 -29.05
N ASN A 31 4.49 -5.35 -28.00
CA ASN A 31 3.05 -5.43 -27.59
C ASN A 31 2.36 -4.07 -27.55
N ALA A 32 2.93 -3.04 -28.17
CA ALA A 32 2.43 -1.65 -28.14
C ALA A 32 0.98 -1.50 -28.66
N LEU A 33 0.50 -2.45 -29.46
CA LEU A 33 -0.88 -2.46 -29.98
C LEU A 33 -1.89 -3.13 -29.02
N ASP A 34 -1.41 -3.79 -27.96
CA ASP A 34 -2.28 -4.38 -26.94
C ASP A 34 -2.53 -3.38 -25.80
N PRO A 35 -3.76 -2.85 -25.65
CA PRO A 35 -4.08 -1.92 -24.57
C PRO A 35 -3.84 -2.50 -23.15
N GLN A 36 -3.88 -3.82 -23.00
CA GLN A 36 -3.65 -4.46 -21.70
C GLN A 36 -2.17 -4.36 -21.27
N SER A 37 -1.25 -4.23 -22.21
CA SER A 37 0.17 -4.02 -21.91
C SER A 37 0.44 -2.68 -21.22
N CYS A 38 -0.44 -1.70 -21.41
CA CYS A 38 -0.35 -0.37 -20.80
C CYS A 38 -0.91 -0.31 -19.37
N LEU A 39 -1.55 -1.38 -18.89
CA LEU A 39 -2.07 -1.40 -17.53
C LEU A 39 -0.94 -1.52 -16.51
N SER A 40 -1.07 -0.74 -15.45
CA SER A 40 -0.16 -0.80 -14.30
C SER A 40 -0.57 -1.92 -13.35
N ARG A 41 0.37 -2.40 -12.54
CA ARG A 41 0.10 -3.41 -11.50
C ARG A 41 0.11 -2.74 -10.13
N THR A 42 -0.95 -2.93 -9.37
CA THR A 42 -1.02 -2.57 -7.96
C THR A 42 -0.49 -3.72 -7.10
N GLY A 43 0.39 -3.40 -6.17
CA GLY A 43 0.86 -4.30 -5.12
C GLY A 43 0.75 -3.66 -3.76
N TYR A 44 0.27 -4.40 -2.76
CA TYR A 44 0.30 -3.94 -1.38
C TYR A 44 0.32 -5.11 -0.40
N VAL A 45 0.79 -4.82 0.80
CA VAL A 45 0.66 -5.71 1.95
C VAL A 45 0.25 -4.89 3.17
N ILE A 46 -0.74 -5.40 3.89
CA ILE A 46 -1.19 -4.84 5.16
C ILE A 46 -0.72 -5.78 6.27
N THR A 47 -0.02 -5.23 7.24
CA THR A 47 0.42 -5.93 8.43
C THR A 47 -0.33 -5.42 9.66
N TYR A 48 -0.50 -6.30 10.63
CA TYR A 48 -1.01 -5.96 11.94
C TYR A 48 -0.13 -6.60 13.00
N ALA A 49 0.30 -5.81 13.97
CA ALA A 49 1.29 -6.24 14.96
C ALA A 49 2.54 -6.90 14.32
N ASN A 50 3.03 -6.32 13.22
CA ASN A 50 4.15 -6.81 12.41
C ASN A 50 3.91 -8.12 11.63
N CYS A 51 2.68 -8.63 11.60
CA CYS A 51 2.33 -9.86 10.88
C CYS A 51 1.54 -9.51 9.63
N PRO A 52 1.90 -10.01 8.44
CA PRO A 52 1.11 -9.81 7.23
C PRO A 52 -0.25 -10.49 7.35
N ILE A 53 -1.32 -9.75 7.09
CA ILE A 53 -2.70 -10.21 7.18
C ILE A 53 -3.46 -10.15 5.87
N ILE A 54 -3.17 -9.15 5.02
CA ILE A 54 -3.73 -9.04 3.66
C ILE A 54 -2.60 -8.63 2.72
N TRP A 55 -2.60 -9.19 1.51
CA TRP A 55 -1.73 -8.77 0.41
C TRP A 55 -2.45 -8.90 -0.93
N SER A 56 -2.03 -8.12 -1.89
CA SER A 56 -2.59 -8.14 -3.24
C SER A 56 -1.51 -7.87 -4.28
N SER A 57 -1.66 -8.52 -5.43
CA SER A 57 -0.94 -8.23 -6.66
C SER A 57 -1.96 -8.31 -7.81
N LYS A 58 -2.38 -7.16 -8.33
CA LYS A 58 -3.48 -7.09 -9.30
C LYS A 58 -3.24 -6.02 -10.36
N MET A 59 -3.57 -6.33 -11.61
CA MET A 59 -3.60 -5.32 -12.67
C MET A 59 -4.68 -4.27 -12.38
N GLN A 60 -4.35 -3.00 -12.62
CA GLN A 60 -5.31 -1.90 -12.57
C GLN A 60 -6.32 -2.02 -13.70
N SER A 61 -7.52 -1.56 -13.50
CA SER A 61 -8.60 -1.60 -14.50
C SER A 61 -8.58 -0.41 -15.45
N THR A 62 -7.78 0.61 -15.16
CA THR A 62 -7.64 1.84 -15.94
C THR A 62 -6.17 2.07 -16.28
N ILE A 63 -5.93 2.66 -17.45
CA ILE A 63 -4.59 3.06 -17.87
C ILE A 63 -4.24 4.34 -17.13
N SER A 64 -3.15 4.32 -16.38
CA SER A 64 -2.57 5.50 -15.75
C SER A 64 -1.67 6.24 -16.75
N LEU A 65 -1.65 7.56 -16.69
CA LEU A 65 -0.86 8.40 -17.60
C LEU A 65 0.49 8.84 -17.01
N SER A 66 0.77 8.43 -15.78
CA SER A 66 2.05 8.69 -15.10
C SER A 66 2.27 7.69 -13.96
N THR A 67 3.54 7.57 -13.54
CA THR A 67 3.90 6.78 -12.36
C THR A 67 3.16 7.26 -11.12
N THR A 68 3.08 8.58 -10.89
CA THR A 68 2.34 9.18 -9.77
C THR A 68 0.86 8.78 -9.76
N GLU A 69 0.23 8.71 -10.94
CA GLU A 69 -1.17 8.28 -11.05
C GLU A 69 -1.32 6.80 -10.72
N ALA A 70 -0.45 5.94 -11.26
CA ALA A 70 -0.47 4.51 -10.97
C ALA A 70 -0.29 4.24 -9.47
N GLU A 71 0.66 4.92 -8.83
CA GLU A 71 0.90 4.83 -7.38
C GLU A 71 -0.30 5.32 -6.57
N TYR A 72 -0.91 6.43 -6.97
CA TYR A 72 -2.08 6.94 -6.27
C TYR A 72 -3.30 6.03 -6.39
N VAL A 73 -3.48 5.37 -7.54
CA VAL A 73 -4.51 4.33 -7.75
C VAL A 73 -4.24 3.12 -6.84
N ALA A 74 -2.97 2.69 -6.74
CA ALA A 74 -2.57 1.61 -5.85
C ALA A 74 -2.83 1.97 -4.39
N LEU A 75 -2.41 3.17 -3.97
CA LEU A 75 -2.64 3.71 -2.64
C LEU A 75 -4.14 3.74 -2.29
N SER A 76 -4.98 4.22 -3.20
CA SER A 76 -6.43 4.25 -3.03
C SER A 76 -7.01 2.83 -2.83
N SER A 77 -6.52 1.85 -3.59
CA SER A 77 -6.97 0.47 -3.50
C SER A 77 -6.58 -0.16 -2.16
N ALA A 78 -5.33 0.02 -1.74
CA ALA A 78 -4.83 -0.48 -0.46
C ALA A 78 -5.56 0.15 0.73
N LEU A 79 -5.77 1.48 0.70
CA LEU A 79 -6.42 2.19 1.80
C LEU A 79 -7.91 1.88 1.95
N ARG A 80 -8.57 1.35 0.92
CA ARG A 80 -9.93 0.82 1.04
C ARG A 80 -9.97 -0.39 2.00
N ASP A 81 -9.02 -1.31 1.81
CA ASP A 81 -8.92 -2.48 2.68
C ASP A 81 -8.42 -2.11 4.08
N VAL A 82 -7.49 -1.15 4.19
CA VAL A 82 -7.04 -0.62 5.48
C VAL A 82 -8.21 -0.02 6.27
N ILE A 83 -9.04 0.81 5.64
CA ILE A 83 -10.19 1.45 6.30
C ILE A 83 -11.15 0.39 6.80
N PHE A 84 -11.49 -0.60 5.97
CA PHE A 84 -12.34 -1.71 6.36
C PHE A 84 -11.78 -2.47 7.58
N LEU A 85 -10.48 -2.79 7.57
CA LEU A 85 -9.83 -3.47 8.70
C LEU A 85 -9.81 -2.63 9.98
N MET A 86 -9.61 -1.32 9.85
CA MET A 86 -9.65 -0.40 11.00
C MET A 86 -11.05 -0.33 11.62
N GLU A 87 -12.09 -0.28 10.79
CA GLU A 87 -13.49 -0.29 11.24
C GLU A 87 -13.84 -1.63 11.91
N LEU A 88 -13.43 -2.75 11.30
CA LEU A 88 -13.60 -4.08 11.88
C LEU A 88 -12.89 -4.22 13.25
N ALA A 89 -11.67 -3.69 13.35
CA ALA A 89 -10.93 -3.72 14.62
C ALA A 89 -11.60 -2.85 15.69
N GLN A 90 -12.23 -1.73 15.32
CA GLN A 90 -13.03 -0.91 16.24
C GLN A 90 -14.24 -1.67 16.75
N GLU A 91 -14.95 -2.39 15.89
CA GLU A 91 -16.07 -3.24 16.29
C GLU A 91 -15.63 -4.33 17.28
N PHE A 92 -14.51 -5.01 16.99
CA PHE A 92 -13.96 -6.00 17.93
C PHE A 92 -13.62 -5.39 19.29
N GLU A 93 -13.05 -4.19 19.33
CA GLU A 93 -12.74 -3.47 20.55
C GLU A 93 -13.99 -3.12 21.34
N LEU A 94 -15.05 -2.65 20.69
CA LEU A 94 -16.34 -2.34 21.30
C LEU A 94 -16.98 -3.58 21.97
N HIS A 95 -16.70 -4.76 21.40
CA HIS A 95 -17.15 -6.05 21.97
C HIS A 95 -16.15 -6.68 22.94
N GLY A 96 -15.16 -5.90 23.43
CA GLY A 96 -14.24 -6.32 24.49
C GLY A 96 -13.04 -7.16 24.03
N ALA A 97 -12.80 -7.28 22.72
CA ALA A 97 -11.61 -7.94 22.23
C ALA A 97 -10.37 -7.08 22.51
N PRO A 98 -9.26 -7.65 23.02
CA PRO A 98 -8.01 -6.92 23.25
C PRO A 98 -7.31 -6.65 21.92
N ILE A 99 -7.57 -5.50 21.32
CA ILE A 99 -6.93 -5.09 20.05
C ILE A 99 -5.61 -4.36 20.36
N PRO A 100 -4.44 -4.92 19.96
CA PRO A 100 -3.17 -4.21 20.06
C PRO A 100 -3.22 -2.90 19.27
N LYS A 101 -2.99 -1.80 19.98
CA LYS A 101 -2.87 -0.46 19.38
C LYS A 101 -1.39 -0.06 19.45
N SER A 102 -0.93 0.71 18.46
CA SER A 102 0.29 1.46 18.65
C SER A 102 0.13 2.39 19.87
N ASP A 103 1.16 3.14 20.25
CA ASP A 103 1.16 4.03 21.43
C ASP A 103 0.00 5.05 21.51
N LYS A 104 -1.01 4.92 20.65
CA LYS A 104 -2.18 5.81 20.57
C LYS A 104 -3.44 5.13 21.05
N PRO A 105 -4.37 5.86 21.69
CA PRO A 105 -5.65 5.31 22.13
C PRO A 105 -6.57 4.91 20.96
N LEU A 106 -6.32 5.43 19.76
CA LEU A 106 -7.13 5.19 18.56
C LEU A 106 -6.46 4.14 17.66
N ILE A 107 -7.27 3.35 16.97
CA ILE A 107 -6.80 2.48 15.90
C ILE A 107 -6.35 3.35 14.73
N THR A 108 -5.07 3.24 14.37
CA THR A 108 -4.43 4.03 13.31
C THR A 108 -3.64 3.13 12.38
N CYS A 109 -3.41 3.60 11.14
CA CYS A 109 -2.56 2.92 10.18
C CYS A 109 -1.41 3.85 9.72
N ARG A 110 -0.20 3.29 9.65
CA ARG A 110 0.94 3.90 8.96
C ARG A 110 1.03 3.30 7.56
N THR A 111 0.95 4.13 6.54
CA THR A 111 1.05 3.70 5.14
C THR A 111 2.35 4.21 4.55
N PHE A 112 3.07 3.34 3.86
CA PHE A 112 4.40 3.58 3.30
C PHE A 112 4.34 3.61 1.78
N GLU A 113 4.83 4.72 1.20
CA GLU A 113 4.82 5.04 -0.22
C GLU A 113 6.20 5.57 -0.59
N ASP A 114 6.78 5.13 -1.70
CA ASP A 114 8.10 5.61 -2.14
C ASP A 114 8.01 6.70 -3.23
N ASN A 115 6.85 6.86 -3.87
CA ASN A 115 6.62 7.92 -4.84
C ASN A 115 6.24 9.24 -4.17
N VAL A 116 7.15 10.23 -4.25
CA VAL A 116 6.94 11.56 -3.64
C VAL A 116 5.71 12.26 -4.20
N GLY A 117 5.39 12.08 -5.49
CA GLY A 117 4.21 12.68 -6.12
C GLY A 117 2.90 12.13 -5.54
N ALA A 118 2.81 10.81 -5.36
CA ALA A 118 1.65 10.16 -4.74
C ALA A 118 1.52 10.56 -3.27
N LEU A 119 2.65 10.61 -2.56
CA LEU A 119 2.72 11.10 -1.17
C LEU A 119 2.20 12.53 -1.02
N GLU A 120 2.61 13.46 -1.89
CA GLU A 120 2.13 14.83 -1.90
C GLU A 120 0.62 14.91 -2.18
N LEU A 121 0.12 14.11 -3.14
CA LEU A 121 -1.30 14.06 -3.45
C LEU A 121 -2.14 13.53 -2.28
N ALA A 122 -1.63 12.58 -1.53
CA ALA A 122 -2.31 12.00 -0.39
C ALA A 122 -2.39 12.99 0.79
N ASN A 123 -1.29 13.68 1.08
CA ASN A 123 -1.16 14.55 2.25
C ASN A 123 -1.64 15.99 2.01
N ASN A 124 -1.68 16.44 0.75
CA ASN A 124 -1.96 17.84 0.42
C ASN A 124 -3.42 17.97 -0.09
N PRO A 125 -4.28 18.76 0.60
CA PRO A 125 -5.68 18.92 0.17
C PRO A 125 -5.85 19.78 -1.08
N LYS A 126 -4.80 20.48 -1.54
CA LYS A 126 -4.88 21.38 -2.70
C LYS A 126 -4.90 20.58 -4.00
N LEU A 127 -6.03 20.60 -4.68
CA LEU A 127 -6.19 20.09 -6.03
C LEU A 127 -5.42 20.96 -7.02
N ARG A 128 -4.36 20.43 -7.61
CA ARG A 128 -3.70 21.06 -8.76
C ARG A 128 -4.49 20.75 -10.03
N PRO A 129 -4.64 21.70 -10.99
CA PRO A 129 -5.40 21.45 -12.23
C PRO A 129 -4.98 20.17 -12.96
N ARG A 130 -3.68 19.87 -13.00
CA ARG A 130 -3.11 18.68 -13.65
C ARG A 130 -3.46 17.34 -12.98
N THR A 131 -3.80 17.35 -11.70
CA THR A 131 -4.07 16.14 -10.92
C THR A 131 -5.52 16.05 -10.45
N LYS A 132 -6.37 16.99 -10.89
CA LYS A 132 -7.78 17.06 -10.45
C LYS A 132 -8.55 15.78 -10.78
N HIS A 133 -8.34 15.20 -11.97
CA HIS A 133 -9.00 13.97 -12.40
C HIS A 133 -8.63 12.77 -11.52
N ILE A 134 -7.35 12.64 -11.16
CA ILE A 134 -6.85 11.61 -10.25
C ILE A 134 -7.49 11.78 -8.87
N ALA A 135 -7.48 13.02 -8.42
CA ALA A 135 -7.91 13.38 -7.08
C ALA A 135 -9.41 13.12 -6.85
N VAL A 136 -10.28 13.37 -7.82
CA VAL A 136 -11.74 13.21 -7.68
C VAL A 136 -12.13 11.74 -7.55
N GLN A 137 -11.49 10.86 -8.31
CA GLN A 137 -11.86 9.45 -8.37
C GLN A 137 -11.42 8.64 -7.15
N PHE A 138 -10.34 9.07 -6.46
CA PHE A 138 -9.67 8.27 -5.44
C PHE A 138 -9.60 8.93 -4.05
N HIS A 139 -10.55 9.81 -3.73
CA HIS A 139 -10.48 10.65 -2.51
C HIS A 139 -11.09 10.07 -1.24
N HIS A 140 -11.63 8.86 -1.27
CA HIS A 140 -12.37 8.31 -0.14
C HIS A 140 -11.56 8.26 1.17
N PHE A 141 -10.24 8.08 1.09
CA PHE A 141 -9.37 7.97 2.28
C PHE A 141 -8.93 9.32 2.87
N ARG A 142 -9.16 10.45 2.18
CA ARG A 142 -8.66 11.76 2.63
C ARG A 142 -9.16 12.20 3.99
N SER A 143 -10.39 11.91 4.33
CA SER A 143 -10.94 12.22 5.63
C SER A 143 -10.15 11.51 6.76
N TYR A 144 -9.71 10.28 6.52
CA TYR A 144 -8.89 9.51 7.45
C TYR A 144 -7.49 10.10 7.61
N VAL A 145 -6.89 10.59 6.50
CA VAL A 145 -5.59 11.27 6.53
C VAL A 145 -5.70 12.60 7.27
N GLN A 146 -6.73 13.43 6.98
CA GLN A 146 -6.96 14.70 7.67
C GLN A 146 -7.19 14.53 9.18
N ARG A 147 -7.91 13.47 9.57
CA ARG A 147 -8.14 13.10 10.98
C ARG A 147 -6.93 12.41 11.62
N LYS A 148 -5.83 12.22 10.89
CA LYS A 148 -4.60 11.52 11.34
C LYS A 148 -4.84 10.07 11.79
N LEU A 149 -5.90 9.45 11.32
CA LEU A 149 -6.17 8.02 11.52
C LEU A 149 -5.32 7.18 10.56
N ILE A 150 -5.03 7.71 9.37
CA ILE A 150 -4.06 7.17 8.41
C ILE A 150 -2.96 8.21 8.22
N THR A 151 -1.71 7.79 8.28
CA THR A 151 -0.56 8.63 7.95
C THR A 151 0.16 8.03 6.77
N VAL A 152 0.33 8.80 5.68
CA VAL A 152 1.11 8.37 4.51
C VAL A 152 2.50 8.94 4.64
N GLN A 153 3.52 8.06 4.67
CA GLN A 153 4.91 8.38 4.94
C GLN A 153 5.81 7.86 3.83
N HIS A 154 6.92 8.54 3.61
CA HIS A 154 7.92 8.08 2.66
C HIS A 154 8.68 6.86 3.19
N VAL A 155 8.88 5.89 2.32
CA VAL A 155 9.81 4.77 2.50
C VAL A 155 10.83 4.77 1.35
N SER A 156 12.06 4.35 1.60
CA SER A 156 13.00 4.17 0.48
C SER A 156 12.58 2.96 -0.36
N THR A 157 12.83 3.03 -1.67
CA THR A 157 12.52 1.91 -2.59
C THR A 157 13.22 0.62 -2.18
N THR A 158 14.41 0.68 -1.58
CA THR A 158 15.10 -0.51 -1.05
C THR A 158 14.38 -1.18 0.12
N GLU A 159 13.48 -0.47 0.77
CA GLU A 159 12.71 -0.91 1.94
C GLU A 159 11.22 -1.10 1.64
N GLN A 160 10.81 -0.84 0.38
CA GLN A 160 9.43 -0.99 -0.07
C GLN A 160 9.05 -2.48 -0.23
N ILE A 161 8.41 -3.04 0.78
CA ILE A 161 8.04 -4.47 0.79
C ILE A 161 7.04 -4.79 -0.33
N ALA A 162 6.23 -3.83 -0.74
CA ALA A 162 5.22 -4.01 -1.77
C ALA A 162 5.80 -4.29 -3.17
N ASP A 163 7.08 -3.95 -3.41
CA ASP A 163 7.80 -4.27 -4.66
C ASP A 163 7.76 -5.77 -5.03
N ILE A 164 7.70 -6.65 -4.02
CA ILE A 164 7.57 -8.11 -4.25
C ILE A 164 6.29 -8.45 -5.03
N PHE A 165 5.25 -7.62 -4.91
CA PHE A 165 3.93 -7.87 -5.48
C PHE A 165 3.74 -7.18 -6.85
N THR A 166 4.68 -6.35 -7.27
CA THR A 166 4.55 -5.54 -8.49
C THR A 166 5.60 -5.88 -9.53
N LYS A 167 6.84 -6.13 -9.14
CA LYS A 167 8.02 -6.20 -10.02
C LYS A 167 8.76 -7.53 -9.90
N ALA A 168 9.43 -7.94 -10.97
CA ALA A 168 10.44 -8.98 -10.93
C ALA A 168 11.73 -8.40 -10.32
N LEU A 169 12.03 -8.76 -9.08
CA LEU A 169 13.17 -8.22 -8.36
C LEU A 169 14.45 -9.03 -8.59
N PRO A 170 15.62 -8.38 -8.67
CA PRO A 170 16.91 -9.08 -8.57
C PRO A 170 16.98 -9.88 -7.25
N ARG A 171 17.65 -11.05 -7.33
CA ARG A 171 17.72 -11.98 -6.18
C ARG A 171 18.11 -11.34 -4.84
N PRO A 172 19.12 -10.45 -4.74
CA PRO A 172 19.48 -9.84 -3.46
C PRO A 172 18.35 -8.98 -2.87
N ALA A 173 17.69 -8.14 -3.69
CA ALA A 173 16.57 -7.31 -3.29
C ALA A 173 15.36 -8.17 -2.85
N PHE A 174 15.03 -9.20 -3.65
CA PHE A 174 13.98 -10.15 -3.30
C PHE A 174 14.23 -10.83 -1.96
N LEU A 175 15.44 -11.33 -1.71
CA LEU A 175 15.79 -11.99 -0.44
C LEU A 175 15.68 -11.02 0.74
N HIS A 176 16.13 -9.76 0.57
CA HIS A 176 16.02 -8.73 1.59
C HIS A 176 14.56 -8.44 1.97
N LEU A 177 13.72 -8.10 0.99
CA LEU A 177 12.32 -7.77 1.25
C LEU A 177 11.51 -8.98 1.72
N ARG A 178 11.80 -10.17 1.18
CA ARG A 178 11.19 -11.42 1.65
C ARG A 178 11.48 -11.68 3.13
N SER A 179 12.72 -11.44 3.58
CA SER A 179 13.07 -11.64 5.00
C SER A 179 12.27 -10.73 5.93
N LYS A 180 11.93 -9.53 5.48
CA LYS A 180 11.05 -8.61 6.22
C LYS A 180 9.61 -9.07 6.25
N LEU A 181 9.11 -9.59 5.14
CA LEU A 181 7.73 -10.02 4.99
C LEU A 181 7.46 -11.35 5.70
N MET A 182 8.38 -12.31 5.57
CA MET A 182 8.18 -13.70 5.97
C MET A 182 9.01 -14.12 7.19
N GLY A 183 9.91 -13.26 7.68
CA GLY A 183 10.74 -13.52 8.85
C GLY A 183 11.97 -14.40 8.61
N TRP A 184 12.32 -14.70 7.33
CA TRP A 184 13.49 -15.52 6.96
C TRP A 184 14.02 -15.22 5.56
#